data_378fc0bd259a5e4599b00128a9509a6f
#
_entry.id   378fc0bd259a5e4599b00128a9509a6f
#
_cell.length_a   1.000
_cell.length_b   1.000
_cell.length_c   1.000
_cell.angle_alpha   90.00
_cell.angle_beta   90.00
_cell.angle_gamma   90.00
#
_symmetry.space_group_name_H-M   'P 1'
#
loop_
_entity.id
_entity.type
_entity.pdbx_description
1 polymer ?
#
loop_
_entity_poly.entity_id
_entity_poly.type
_entity_poly.pdbx_seq_one_letter_code
_entity_poly.pdbx_strand_id
1 'polypeptide(L)'
;MKKYFIQNSPFIVPTTDAKLIEEHHGIASTKNNDISIAHMIAPPHWQEPFQTPEFEEYTYIIAGKKQFNIEGELIVLEAGQSIKIEKNTRVQYSNPFEIPCEYIAICRPAFDFTKVHREAE
;
A
#
# COMPACT_ATOMS: atom_id res chain seq x y z
N MET A 1 3.07 32.83 -2.60
CA MET A 1 3.26 31.39 -2.34
C MET A 1 1.91 30.70 -2.23
N LYS A 2 1.72 29.63 -2.99
CA LYS A 2 0.52 28.81 -2.89
C LYS A 2 0.54 28.00 -1.59
N LYS A 3 -0.62 27.86 -0.99
CA LYS A 3 -0.81 27.06 0.23
C LYS A 3 -1.24 25.63 -0.05
N TYR A 4 -1.27 25.20 -1.32
CA TYR A 4 -1.73 23.89 -1.72
C TYR A 4 -1.01 23.41 -2.96
N PHE A 5 -1.07 22.11 -3.19
CA PHE A 5 -0.57 21.45 -4.40
C PHE A 5 -1.61 20.46 -4.89
N ILE A 6 -1.95 20.52 -6.18
CA ILE A 6 -2.88 19.58 -6.80
C ILE A 6 -2.07 18.57 -7.60
N GLN A 7 -2.22 17.28 -7.28
CA GLN A 7 -1.53 16.22 -7.99
C GLN A 7 -2.38 15.74 -9.18
N ASN A 8 -1.98 16.14 -10.40
CA ASN A 8 -2.67 15.76 -11.63
C ASN A 8 -2.00 14.59 -12.35
N SER A 9 -0.76 14.25 -11.99
CA SER A 9 0.04 13.24 -12.70
C SER A 9 0.83 12.44 -11.68
N PRO A 10 0.18 11.50 -10.98
CA PRO A 10 0.87 10.70 -9.98
C PRO A 10 2.00 9.89 -10.62
N PHE A 11 3.00 9.57 -9.83
CA PHE A 11 4.09 8.72 -10.28
C PHE A 11 3.61 7.27 -10.35
N ILE A 12 3.73 6.65 -11.53
CA ILE A 12 3.36 5.25 -11.71
C ILE A 12 4.58 4.40 -11.34
N VAL A 13 4.47 3.65 -10.25
CA VAL A 13 5.55 2.79 -9.79
C VAL A 13 5.63 1.56 -10.70
N PRO A 14 6.79 1.27 -11.31
CA PRO A 14 6.92 0.06 -12.12
C PRO A 14 6.72 -1.20 -11.27
N THR A 15 5.94 -2.15 -11.80
CA THR A 15 5.70 -3.43 -11.13
C THR A 15 5.88 -4.57 -12.11
N THR A 16 6.13 -5.78 -11.58
CA THR A 16 6.27 -6.99 -12.37
C THR A 16 5.14 -7.99 -12.11
N ASP A 17 4.18 -7.63 -11.26
CA ASP A 17 3.10 -8.51 -10.80
C ASP A 17 1.72 -8.02 -11.23
N ALA A 18 1.65 -7.13 -12.21
CA ALA A 18 0.41 -6.54 -12.73
C ALA A 18 -0.35 -5.66 -11.73
N LYS A 19 0.23 -5.35 -10.58
CA LYS A 19 -0.37 -4.42 -9.63
C LYS A 19 -0.18 -3.00 -10.12
N LEU A 20 -1.25 -2.19 -10.08
CA LEU A 20 -1.17 -0.76 -10.34
C LEU A 20 -0.83 -0.03 -9.05
N ILE A 21 0.20 0.83 -9.09
CA ILE A 21 0.56 1.70 -7.97
C ILE A 21 0.72 3.11 -8.50
N GLU A 22 -0.17 3.99 -8.08
CA GLU A 22 -0.13 5.42 -8.42
C GLU A 22 0.21 6.20 -7.16
N GLU A 23 1.47 6.61 -7.03
CA GLU A 23 1.89 7.41 -5.89
C GLU A 23 1.53 8.87 -6.13
N HIS A 24 0.57 9.37 -5.37
CA HIS A 24 0.14 10.77 -5.46
C HIS A 24 1.08 11.68 -4.68
N HIS A 25 1.48 11.27 -3.48
CA HIS A 25 2.43 11.99 -2.65
C HIS A 25 3.41 11.01 -2.05
N GLY A 26 4.67 11.40 -1.97
CA GLY A 26 5.72 10.55 -1.43
C GLY A 26 7.09 10.92 -2.00
N ILE A 27 8.07 10.05 -1.79
CA ILE A 27 9.45 10.33 -2.15
C ILE A 27 9.61 10.49 -3.66
N ALA A 28 9.05 9.56 -4.45
CA ALA A 28 9.23 9.57 -5.90
C ALA A 28 8.42 10.65 -6.59
N SER A 29 7.18 10.89 -6.14
CA SER A 29 6.25 11.80 -6.82
C SER A 29 6.43 13.27 -6.45
N THR A 30 6.63 13.56 -5.15
CA THR A 30 6.66 14.95 -4.66
C THR A 30 7.84 15.23 -3.73
N LYS A 31 8.77 14.28 -3.61
CA LYS A 31 9.94 14.37 -2.71
C LYS A 31 9.53 14.59 -1.25
N ASN A 32 8.42 14.02 -0.86
CA ASN A 32 7.89 14.11 0.50
C ASN A 32 8.34 12.89 1.29
N ASN A 33 9.13 13.11 2.35
CA ASN A 33 9.65 12.05 3.21
C ASN A 33 8.74 11.74 4.40
N ASP A 34 7.79 12.61 4.71
CA ASP A 34 6.97 12.49 5.91
C ASP A 34 5.79 11.57 5.73
N ILE A 35 5.19 11.59 4.54
CA ILE A 35 3.98 10.82 4.26
C ILE A 35 3.96 10.42 2.79
N SER A 36 3.41 9.24 2.50
CA SER A 36 3.08 8.86 1.13
C SER A 36 1.61 8.47 1.05
N ILE A 37 1.01 8.77 -0.10
CA ILE A 37 -0.38 8.43 -0.39
C ILE A 37 -0.41 7.84 -1.79
N ALA A 38 -0.87 6.59 -1.89
CA ALA A 38 -0.93 5.89 -3.18
C ALA A 38 -2.29 5.27 -3.40
N HIS A 39 -2.75 5.35 -4.65
CA HIS A 39 -3.91 4.62 -5.13
C HIS A 39 -3.43 3.35 -5.79
N MET A 40 -4.01 2.21 -5.41
CA MET A 40 -3.53 0.91 -5.86
C MET A 40 -4.68 0.03 -6.33
N ILE A 41 -4.38 -0.84 -7.31
CA ILE A 41 -5.28 -1.90 -7.72
C ILE A 41 -4.47 -3.18 -7.79
N ALA A 42 -4.82 -4.16 -6.95
CA ALA A 42 -4.21 -5.47 -6.95
C ALA A 42 -5.09 -6.43 -7.77
N PRO A 43 -4.52 -7.17 -8.74
CA PRO A 43 -5.30 -8.11 -9.54
C PRO A 43 -5.76 -9.31 -8.71
N PRO A 44 -6.73 -10.09 -9.21
CA PRO A 44 -7.10 -11.36 -8.57
C PRO A 44 -5.88 -12.27 -8.41
N HIS A 45 -5.86 -13.05 -7.31
CA HIS A 45 -4.80 -14.02 -7.02
C HIS A 45 -3.41 -13.41 -6.89
N TRP A 46 -3.34 -12.15 -6.47
CA TRP A 46 -2.10 -11.42 -6.24
C TRP A 46 -1.60 -11.63 -4.81
N GLN A 47 -0.27 -11.72 -4.65
CA GLN A 47 0.35 -11.85 -3.34
C GLN A 47 1.76 -11.29 -3.37
N GLU A 48 2.15 -10.63 -2.28
CA GLU A 48 3.52 -10.18 -2.06
C GLU A 48 4.20 -11.06 -1.01
N PRO A 49 5.55 -11.09 -0.95
CA PRO A 49 6.24 -11.69 0.18
C PRO A 49 5.93 -10.97 1.47
N PHE A 50 6.15 -11.64 2.62
CA PHE A 50 6.08 -10.97 3.92
C PHE A 50 7.10 -9.85 3.99
N GLN A 51 6.77 -8.82 4.76
CA GLN A 51 7.66 -7.69 5.01
C GLN A 51 7.43 -7.14 6.41
N THR A 52 8.40 -6.34 6.89
CA THR A 52 8.32 -5.72 8.22
C THR A 52 8.68 -4.24 8.06
N PRO A 53 7.72 -3.41 7.60
CA PRO A 53 8.01 -2.02 7.29
C PRO A 53 8.35 -1.19 8.52
N GLU A 54 9.26 -0.23 8.35
CA GLU A 54 9.62 0.73 9.40
C GLU A 54 8.67 1.92 9.47
N PHE A 55 7.59 1.90 8.68
CA PHE A 55 6.56 2.94 8.69
C PHE A 55 5.23 2.34 9.15
N GLU A 56 4.37 3.19 9.72
CA GLU A 56 2.97 2.79 9.94
C GLU A 56 2.21 2.94 8.63
N GLU A 57 1.20 2.10 8.43
CA GLU A 57 0.42 2.11 7.20
C GLU A 57 -1.06 2.13 7.49
N TYR A 58 -1.78 2.99 6.76
CA TYR A 58 -3.23 3.03 6.78
C TYR A 58 -3.71 2.60 5.39
N THR A 59 -4.68 1.69 5.35
CA THR A 59 -5.27 1.24 4.08
C THR A 59 -6.78 1.40 4.16
N TYR A 60 -7.36 2.03 3.13
CA TYR A 60 -8.81 2.16 2.97
C TYR A 60 -9.22 1.41 1.70
N ILE A 61 -10.15 0.46 1.82
CA ILE A 61 -10.61 -0.35 0.69
C ILE A 61 -11.75 0.38 -0.02
N ILE A 62 -11.55 0.63 -1.32
CA ILE A 62 -12.54 1.28 -2.18
C ILE A 62 -13.47 0.25 -2.81
N ALA A 63 -12.91 -0.85 -3.33
CA ALA A 63 -13.66 -1.89 -4.02
C ALA A 63 -12.96 -3.24 -3.88
N GLY A 64 -13.72 -4.32 -3.86
CA GLY A 64 -13.18 -5.66 -3.69
C GLY A 64 -12.85 -5.96 -2.23
N LYS A 65 -11.94 -6.91 -2.05
CA LYS A 65 -11.48 -7.36 -0.73
C LYS A 65 -9.97 -7.46 -0.72
N LYS A 66 -9.37 -7.20 0.43
CA LYS A 66 -7.92 -7.37 0.61
C LYS A 66 -7.66 -8.21 1.85
N GLN A 67 -6.78 -9.18 1.72
CA GLN A 67 -6.37 -10.03 2.83
C GLN A 67 -5.03 -9.59 3.37
N PHE A 68 -4.92 -9.61 4.69
CA PHE A 68 -3.70 -9.31 5.42
C PHE A 68 -3.38 -10.51 6.31
N ASN A 69 -2.12 -10.93 6.30
CA ASN A 69 -1.61 -11.83 7.33
C ASN A 69 -0.72 -10.98 8.22
N ILE A 70 -1.20 -10.71 9.43
CA ILE A 70 -0.51 -9.83 10.37
C ILE A 70 -0.04 -10.69 11.55
N GLU A 71 1.26 -10.98 11.56
CA GLU A 71 1.87 -11.81 12.60
C GLU A 71 1.13 -13.13 12.81
N GLY A 72 0.68 -13.75 11.72
CA GLY A 72 -0.01 -15.04 11.74
C GLY A 72 -1.54 -14.93 11.78
N GLU A 73 -2.09 -13.75 12.01
CA GLU A 73 -3.54 -13.55 12.01
C GLU A 73 -4.02 -13.14 10.62
N LEU A 74 -4.98 -13.90 10.07
CA LEU A 74 -5.57 -13.59 8.77
C LEU A 74 -6.76 -12.65 8.96
N ILE A 75 -6.72 -11.51 8.26
CA ILE A 75 -7.75 -10.48 8.32
C ILE A 75 -8.16 -10.15 6.90
N VAL A 76 -9.47 -10.11 6.63
CA VAL A 76 -10.01 -9.71 5.33
C VAL A 76 -10.80 -8.42 5.51
N LEU A 77 -10.44 -7.39 4.74
CA LEU A 77 -11.17 -6.14 4.69
C LEU A 77 -11.99 -6.06 3.41
N GLU A 78 -13.17 -5.48 3.53
CA GLU A 78 -14.09 -5.23 2.42
C GLU A 78 -14.20 -3.74 2.15
N ALA A 79 -14.83 -3.39 1.02
CA ALA A 79 -15.05 -1.99 0.65
C ALA A 79 -15.68 -1.19 1.79
N GLY A 80 -15.14 -0.01 2.04
CA GLY A 80 -15.59 0.87 3.11
C GLY A 80 -14.90 0.67 4.44
N GLN A 81 -14.06 -0.36 4.57
CA GLN A 81 -13.29 -0.61 5.79
C GLN A 81 -11.87 -0.09 5.65
N SER A 82 -11.25 0.23 6.78
CA SER A 82 -9.87 0.64 6.82
C SER A 82 -9.14 -0.03 7.99
N ILE A 83 -7.81 -0.07 7.88
CA ILE A 83 -6.96 -0.66 8.90
C ILE A 83 -5.74 0.23 9.11
N LYS A 84 -5.26 0.31 10.35
CA LYS A 84 -3.95 0.86 10.66
C LYS A 84 -3.05 -0.28 11.11
N ILE A 85 -1.87 -0.38 10.50
CA ILE A 85 -0.86 -1.36 10.91
C ILE A 85 0.33 -0.58 11.48
N GLU A 86 0.74 -0.90 12.69
CA GLU A 86 1.85 -0.23 13.35
C GLU A 86 3.18 -0.54 12.64
N LYS A 87 4.13 0.38 12.75
CA LYS A 87 5.48 0.15 12.23
C LYS A 87 6.12 -1.07 12.86
N ASN A 88 7.04 -1.69 12.15
CA ASN A 88 7.79 -2.87 12.60
C ASN A 88 6.91 -4.09 12.86
N THR A 89 5.79 -4.18 12.17
CA THR A 89 4.88 -5.31 12.24
C THR A 89 5.07 -6.17 11.00
N ARG A 90 5.25 -7.48 11.17
CA ARG A 90 5.40 -8.42 10.06
C ARG A 90 4.05 -8.64 9.41
N VAL A 91 3.95 -8.38 8.10
CA VAL A 91 2.68 -8.44 7.36
C VAL A 91 2.89 -8.99 5.97
N GLN A 92 1.88 -9.72 5.47
CA GLN A 92 1.80 -10.12 4.07
C GLN A 92 0.47 -9.61 3.51
N TYR A 93 0.53 -8.95 2.35
CA TYR A 93 -0.65 -8.48 1.64
C TYR A 93 -0.99 -9.43 0.51
N SER A 94 -2.29 -9.68 0.31
CA SER A 94 -2.73 -10.55 -0.78
C SER A 94 -4.15 -10.22 -1.21
N ASN A 95 -4.47 -10.64 -2.42
CA ASN A 95 -5.83 -10.67 -2.95
C ASN A 95 -6.10 -12.09 -3.48
N PRO A 96 -6.51 -13.04 -2.63
CA PRO A 96 -6.78 -14.40 -3.06
C PRO A 96 -8.13 -14.56 -3.74
N PHE A 97 -8.87 -13.46 -3.93
CA PHE A 97 -10.24 -13.49 -4.45
C PHE A 97 -10.26 -13.35 -5.96
N GLU A 98 -11.46 -13.47 -6.54
CA GLU A 98 -11.64 -13.53 -8.00
C GLU A 98 -11.80 -12.16 -8.66
N ILE A 99 -11.89 -11.07 -7.86
CA ILE A 99 -12.07 -9.72 -8.38
C ILE A 99 -10.89 -8.84 -7.94
N PRO A 100 -10.56 -7.79 -8.73
CA PRO A 100 -9.51 -6.85 -8.32
C PRO A 100 -9.85 -6.16 -7.00
N CYS A 101 -8.82 -5.75 -6.27
CA CYS A 101 -8.98 -4.95 -5.04
C CYS A 101 -8.42 -3.56 -5.29
N GLU A 102 -9.26 -2.55 -5.11
CA GLU A 102 -8.86 -1.15 -5.24
C GLU A 102 -8.81 -0.50 -3.87
N TYR A 103 -7.72 0.21 -3.58
CA TYR A 103 -7.54 0.79 -2.24
C TYR A 103 -6.57 1.97 -2.27
N ILE A 104 -6.62 2.76 -1.19
CA ILE A 104 -5.66 3.82 -0.90
C ILE A 104 -4.77 3.34 0.24
N ALA A 105 -3.46 3.50 0.08
CA ALA A 105 -2.49 3.19 1.12
C ALA A 105 -1.76 4.47 1.51
N ILE A 106 -1.66 4.73 2.81
CA ILE A 106 -0.98 5.89 3.38
C ILE A 106 0.10 5.37 4.32
N CYS A 107 1.35 5.79 4.08
CA CYS A 107 2.48 5.42 4.92
C CYS A 107 3.06 6.65 5.60
N ARG A 108 3.42 6.51 6.88
CA ARG A 108 4.08 7.56 7.64
C ARG A 108 5.19 6.97 8.54
N PRO A 109 6.47 7.35 8.33
CA PRO A 109 6.97 8.20 7.24
C PRO A 109 6.68 7.61 5.85
N ALA A 110 6.97 8.37 4.81
CA ALA A 110 6.65 7.99 3.43
C ALA A 110 7.25 6.62 3.06
N PHE A 111 6.52 5.89 2.21
CA PHE A 111 7.00 4.62 1.68
C PHE A 111 8.41 4.78 1.11
N ASP A 112 9.31 3.85 1.50
CA ASP A 112 10.68 3.77 1.06
C ASP A 112 11.02 2.29 0.97
N PHE A 113 11.31 1.81 -0.25
CA PHE A 113 11.56 0.39 -0.47
C PHE A 113 12.72 -0.15 0.37
N THR A 114 13.70 0.70 0.70
CA THR A 114 14.82 0.28 1.54
C THR A 114 14.43 0.01 2.99
N LYS A 115 13.20 0.38 3.38
CA LYS A 115 12.70 0.25 4.75
C LYS A 115 11.57 -0.77 4.91
N VAL A 116 11.24 -1.53 3.86
CA VAL A 116 10.16 -2.52 3.96
C VAL A 116 10.62 -3.87 4.47
N HIS A 117 11.90 -4.19 4.34
CA HIS A 117 12.49 -5.47 4.80
C HIS A 117 11.72 -6.67 4.25
N ARG A 118 11.55 -6.69 2.93
CA ARG A 118 10.82 -7.75 2.25
C ARG A 118 11.59 -9.05 2.35
N GLU A 119 10.92 -10.12 2.77
CA GLU A 119 11.51 -11.44 2.92
C GLU A 119 11.63 -12.11 1.55
N ALA A 120 12.53 -13.09 1.45
CA ALA A 120 12.65 -13.90 0.24
C ALA A 120 11.41 -14.77 0.08
N GLU A 121 11.05 -14.99 -1.17
CA GLU A 121 9.94 -15.89 -1.51
C GLU A 121 10.32 -17.36 -1.30
#